data_8f10b26990954ec166d42e02e56f45d1
#
_entry.id   8f10b26990954ec166d42e02e56f45d1
#
_cell.length_a   1.000
_cell.length_b   1.000
_cell.length_c   1.000
_cell.angle_alpha   90.00
_cell.angle_beta   90.00
_cell.angle_gamma   90.00
#
_symmetry.space_group_name_H-M   'P 1'
#
loop_
_entity.id
_entity.type
_entity.pdbx_description
1 polymer ?
#
loop_
_entity_poly.entity_id
_entity_poly.type
_entity_poly.pdbx_seq_one_letter_code
_entity_poly.pdbx_strand_id
1 'polypeptide(L)'
;RFVEMFGDPQINPFGWDVVNISEVVGGKVSNGFFAKRDDYADDGNVSVLGVSNIVNRMYSNVDKLPKTNADDKDIEKFEVRYGDMLFCRSSLVTEGIGKASIVPENVQDNVLFECHVIRLPLDLSKCVPEFMQALSTMDFFRNQVVAQSKTATMTTIGQDGILKTDIILPPIDKQRTFYDFVHQVDKSKVIKLKNES
;
A
#
# COMPACT_ATOMS: atom_id res chain seq x y z
N ARG A 1 -15.46 5.06 10.70
CA ARG A 1 -16.25 3.90 10.19
C ARG A 1 -15.53 2.58 10.37
N PHE A 2 -14.19 2.50 10.15
CA PHE A 2 -13.44 1.25 10.37
C PHE A 2 -13.69 0.69 11.77
N VAL A 3 -13.47 1.49 12.82
CA VAL A 3 -13.65 1.05 14.21
C VAL A 3 -15.10 0.67 14.55
N GLU A 4 -16.09 1.32 13.94
CA GLU A 4 -17.49 0.93 14.10
C GLU A 4 -17.81 -0.46 13.54
N MET A 5 -17.15 -0.82 12.41
CA MET A 5 -17.42 -2.08 11.71
C MET A 5 -16.58 -3.25 12.25
N PHE A 6 -15.34 -2.97 12.66
CA PHE A 6 -14.37 -4.02 13.01
C PHE A 6 -13.88 -3.94 14.46
N GLY A 7 -14.24 -2.88 15.19
CA GLY A 7 -13.69 -2.60 16.51
C GLY A 7 -12.29 -2.00 16.45
N ASP A 8 -11.76 -1.65 17.60
CA ASP A 8 -10.34 -1.31 17.74
C ASP A 8 -9.50 -2.59 17.63
N PRO A 9 -8.58 -2.69 16.65
CA PRO A 9 -7.79 -3.90 16.44
C PRO A 9 -6.95 -4.31 17.65
N GLN A 10 -6.53 -3.36 18.48
CA GLN A 10 -5.74 -3.63 19.68
C GLN A 10 -6.55 -4.35 20.76
N ILE A 11 -7.83 -4.03 20.87
CA ILE A 11 -8.77 -4.63 21.83
C ILE A 11 -9.43 -5.88 21.25
N ASN A 12 -9.65 -5.85 19.92
CA ASN A 12 -10.36 -6.88 19.14
C ASN A 12 -11.70 -7.31 19.78
N PRO A 13 -12.64 -6.35 20.01
CA PRO A 13 -13.84 -6.63 20.78
C PRO A 13 -14.78 -7.64 20.15
N PHE A 14 -14.65 -7.89 18.85
CA PHE A 14 -15.45 -8.86 18.11
C PHE A 14 -14.78 -10.24 17.99
N GLY A 15 -13.54 -10.41 18.50
CA GLY A 15 -12.83 -11.68 18.50
C GLY A 15 -12.46 -12.18 17.10
N TRP A 16 -12.11 -11.28 16.17
CA TRP A 16 -11.61 -11.67 14.86
C TRP A 16 -10.33 -12.48 14.98
N ASP A 17 -10.09 -13.38 14.05
CA ASP A 17 -8.83 -14.09 13.96
C ASP A 17 -7.67 -13.09 13.85
N VAL A 18 -6.58 -13.33 14.57
CA VAL A 18 -5.34 -12.56 14.48
C VAL A 18 -4.32 -13.43 13.77
N VAL A 19 -3.83 -12.95 12.64
CA VAL A 19 -2.88 -13.68 11.79
C VAL A 19 -1.73 -12.76 11.40
N ASN A 20 -0.61 -13.31 10.94
CA ASN A 20 0.41 -12.49 10.31
C ASN A 20 -0.05 -12.04 8.93
N ILE A 21 0.39 -10.86 8.49
CA ILE A 21 0.09 -10.34 7.14
C ILE A 21 0.53 -11.31 6.03
N SER A 22 1.52 -12.16 6.28
CA SER A 22 1.97 -13.21 5.37
C SER A 22 0.87 -14.18 4.94
N GLU A 23 -0.18 -14.38 5.76
CA GLU A 23 -1.31 -15.27 5.47
C GLU A 23 -2.24 -14.73 4.37
N VAL A 24 -2.19 -13.44 4.10
CA VAL A 24 -3.01 -12.75 3.08
C VAL A 24 -2.20 -12.30 1.86
N VAL A 25 -0.96 -12.76 1.74
CA VAL A 25 -0.11 -12.48 0.58
C VAL A 25 -0.46 -13.42 -0.58
N GLY A 26 -0.74 -12.85 -1.74
CA GLY A 26 -1.11 -13.58 -2.97
C GLY A 26 0.03 -13.73 -3.98
N GLY A 27 1.23 -13.22 -3.67
CA GLY A 27 2.35 -13.26 -4.60
C GLY A 27 3.69 -12.93 -3.95
N LYS A 28 4.72 -12.71 -4.76
CA LYS A 28 6.07 -12.42 -4.24
C LYS A 28 6.15 -10.99 -3.71
N VAL A 29 6.46 -10.84 -2.43
CA VAL A 29 6.82 -9.55 -1.81
C VAL A 29 8.21 -9.14 -2.29
N SER A 30 8.40 -7.88 -2.66
CA SER A 30 9.66 -7.40 -3.20
C SER A 30 9.92 -5.93 -2.89
N ASN A 31 11.19 -5.56 -2.84
CA ASN A 31 11.61 -4.17 -2.96
C ASN A 31 11.58 -3.76 -4.42
N GLY A 32 11.44 -2.46 -4.67
CA GLY A 32 11.23 -1.96 -6.03
C GLY A 32 12.48 -1.82 -6.87
N PHE A 33 12.25 -1.29 -8.05
CA PHE A 33 13.21 -1.03 -9.11
C PHE A 33 14.19 0.08 -8.69
N PHE A 34 15.46 -0.09 -9.04
CA PHE A 34 16.48 0.92 -8.80
C PHE A 34 16.82 1.63 -10.12
N ALA A 35 16.49 2.92 -10.19
CA ALA A 35 16.99 3.82 -11.22
C ALA A 35 17.83 4.92 -10.57
N LYS A 36 18.94 5.31 -11.19
CA LYS A 36 19.70 6.48 -10.77
C LYS A 36 18.94 7.75 -11.17
N ARG A 37 19.21 8.85 -10.48
CA ARG A 37 18.56 10.13 -10.77
C ARG A 37 18.71 10.56 -12.24
N ASP A 38 19.87 10.29 -12.83
CA ASP A 38 20.20 10.70 -14.18
C ASP A 38 19.62 9.73 -15.25
N ASP A 39 19.02 8.58 -14.84
CA ASP A 39 18.37 7.64 -15.74
C ASP A 39 16.92 8.06 -16.07
N TYR A 40 16.38 9.07 -15.40
CA TYR A 40 15.01 9.54 -15.65
C TYR A 40 14.96 10.47 -16.85
N ALA A 41 14.06 10.19 -17.81
CA ALA A 41 13.86 10.93 -19.03
C ALA A 41 12.38 10.87 -19.48
N ASP A 42 11.89 11.93 -20.11
CA ASP A 42 10.47 12.05 -20.52
C ASP A 42 10.04 11.00 -21.56
N ASP A 43 10.98 10.44 -22.32
CA ASP A 43 10.78 9.40 -23.34
C ASP A 43 11.00 7.96 -22.83
N GLY A 44 11.14 7.77 -21.51
CA GLY A 44 11.27 6.45 -20.89
C GLY A 44 10.08 5.54 -21.20
N ASN A 45 10.35 4.23 -21.31
CA ASN A 45 9.34 3.20 -21.64
C ASN A 45 8.52 2.74 -20.43
N VAL A 46 8.89 3.13 -19.20
CA VAL A 46 8.17 2.82 -17.95
C VAL A 46 7.97 4.07 -17.10
N SER A 47 6.91 4.07 -16.31
CA SER A 47 6.64 5.08 -15.28
C SER A 47 6.98 4.52 -13.90
N VAL A 48 7.43 5.37 -12.95
CA VAL A 48 7.90 4.89 -11.64
C VAL A 48 7.16 5.58 -10.49
N LEU A 49 6.51 4.77 -9.65
CA LEU A 49 5.91 5.18 -8.39
C LEU A 49 6.99 5.30 -7.31
N GLY A 50 7.09 6.48 -6.72
CA GLY A 50 7.96 6.73 -5.58
C GLY A 50 7.20 6.88 -4.26
N VAL A 51 7.95 7.07 -3.17
CA VAL A 51 7.39 7.27 -1.81
C VAL A 51 6.37 8.41 -1.78
N SER A 52 6.60 9.51 -2.48
CA SER A 52 5.68 10.65 -2.53
C SER A 52 4.31 10.32 -3.14
N ASN A 53 4.23 9.27 -3.97
CA ASN A 53 3.01 8.83 -4.61
C ASN A 53 2.15 7.94 -3.71
N ILE A 54 2.70 7.41 -2.61
CA ILE A 54 2.04 6.43 -1.74
C ILE A 54 1.69 6.94 -0.35
N VAL A 55 2.45 7.87 0.22
CA VAL A 55 2.25 8.30 1.61
C VAL A 55 1.00 9.15 1.80
N ASN A 56 0.32 8.97 2.97
CA ASN A 56 -0.83 9.75 3.42
C ASN A 56 -2.05 9.71 2.46
N ARG A 57 -2.26 8.60 1.78
CA ARG A 57 -3.40 8.39 0.88
C ARG A 57 -3.83 6.94 0.86
N MET A 58 -5.09 6.68 0.55
CA MET A 58 -5.59 5.32 0.40
C MET A 58 -5.11 4.69 -0.91
N TYR A 59 -5.25 5.40 -2.02
CA TYR A 59 -4.79 4.95 -3.34
C TYR A 59 -3.54 5.71 -3.77
N SER A 60 -2.59 4.98 -4.34
CA SER A 60 -1.39 5.58 -4.93
C SER A 60 -1.76 6.61 -6.00
N ASN A 61 -1.04 7.73 -6.02
CA ASN A 61 -1.20 8.69 -7.13
C ASN A 61 -0.41 8.19 -8.34
N VAL A 62 -1.13 7.77 -9.36
CA VAL A 62 -0.57 7.24 -10.62
C VAL A 62 -0.49 8.29 -11.73
N ASP A 63 -0.86 9.55 -11.43
CA ASP A 63 -0.83 10.64 -12.40
C ASP A 63 0.57 11.25 -12.50
N LYS A 64 0.99 11.55 -13.74
CA LYS A 64 2.23 12.31 -14.02
C LYS A 64 3.46 11.74 -13.33
N LEU A 65 3.64 10.43 -13.41
CA LEU A 65 4.80 9.76 -12.85
C LEU A 65 6.07 10.07 -13.66
N PRO A 66 7.24 10.16 -13.00
CA PRO A 66 8.52 10.23 -13.70
C PRO A 66 8.76 8.97 -14.49
N LYS A 67 9.44 9.09 -15.63
CA LYS A 67 9.72 7.98 -16.53
C LYS A 67 11.19 7.62 -16.58
N THR A 68 11.47 6.37 -16.88
CA THR A 68 12.82 5.85 -17.12
C THR A 68 12.76 4.67 -18.07
N ASN A 69 13.91 4.06 -18.37
CA ASN A 69 13.98 2.86 -19.18
C ASN A 69 14.19 1.62 -18.31
N ALA A 70 13.45 0.57 -18.62
CA ALA A 70 13.60 -0.75 -18.02
C ALA A 70 13.52 -1.84 -19.11
N ASP A 71 14.19 -2.97 -18.88
CA ASP A 71 14.06 -4.13 -19.76
C ASP A 71 12.82 -4.97 -19.40
N ASP A 72 12.47 -5.93 -20.25
CA ASP A 72 11.27 -6.77 -20.07
C ASP A 72 11.29 -7.56 -18.76
N LYS A 73 12.48 -7.96 -18.27
CA LYS A 73 12.64 -8.69 -17.00
C LYS A 73 12.36 -7.80 -15.80
N ASP A 74 12.78 -6.56 -15.86
CA ASP A 74 12.51 -5.57 -14.82
C ASP A 74 11.03 -5.18 -14.82
N ILE A 75 10.41 -5.04 -15.99
CA ILE A 75 8.98 -4.80 -16.13
C ILE A 75 8.20 -5.96 -15.50
N GLU A 76 8.46 -7.20 -15.92
CA GLU A 76 7.80 -8.40 -15.36
C GLU A 76 7.92 -8.47 -13.83
N LYS A 77 9.08 -8.11 -13.29
CA LYS A 77 9.38 -8.20 -11.87
C LYS A 77 8.77 -7.08 -11.01
N PHE A 78 8.75 -5.86 -11.53
CA PHE A 78 8.46 -4.66 -10.75
C PHE A 78 7.17 -3.94 -11.17
N GLU A 79 6.48 -4.39 -12.20
CA GLU A 79 5.19 -3.84 -12.57
C GLU A 79 4.18 -4.00 -11.43
N VAL A 80 3.45 -2.93 -11.14
CA VAL A 80 2.40 -2.93 -10.12
C VAL A 80 1.04 -3.20 -10.75
N ARG A 81 0.13 -3.80 -9.98
CA ARG A 81 -1.22 -4.15 -10.41
C ARG A 81 -2.24 -3.71 -9.37
N TYR A 82 -3.48 -3.54 -9.78
CA TYR A 82 -4.57 -3.25 -8.87
C TYR A 82 -4.57 -4.22 -7.67
N GLY A 83 -4.76 -3.65 -6.49
CA GLY A 83 -4.78 -4.40 -5.23
C GLY A 83 -3.42 -4.67 -4.60
N ASP A 84 -2.31 -4.37 -5.30
CA ASP A 84 -1.00 -4.38 -4.64
C ASP A 84 -0.96 -3.33 -3.53
N MET A 85 -0.48 -3.72 -2.36
CA MET A 85 -0.14 -2.78 -1.27
C MET A 85 1.31 -2.32 -1.42
N LEU A 86 1.49 -1.01 -1.43
CA LEU A 86 2.81 -0.37 -1.50
C LEU A 86 3.15 0.28 -0.17
N PHE A 87 4.24 -0.17 0.46
CA PHE A 87 4.70 0.32 1.77
C PHE A 87 5.96 1.18 1.64
N CYS A 88 6.00 2.32 2.32
CA CYS A 88 7.20 3.12 2.46
C CYS A 88 8.27 2.34 3.24
N ARG A 89 9.35 1.95 2.54
CA ARG A 89 10.45 1.16 3.09
C ARG A 89 11.48 2.01 3.81
N SER A 90 11.65 3.26 3.42
CA SER A 90 12.70 4.15 3.92
C SER A 90 12.14 5.54 4.18
N SER A 91 12.42 6.12 5.34
CA SER A 91 11.94 7.44 5.70
C SER A 91 12.97 8.20 6.53
N LEU A 92 13.04 9.52 6.36
CA LEU A 92 13.85 10.40 7.20
C LEU A 92 13.25 10.56 8.60
N VAL A 93 11.96 10.30 8.75
CA VAL A 93 11.24 10.37 10.03
C VAL A 93 10.54 9.04 10.31
N THR A 94 10.53 8.63 11.58
CA THR A 94 9.97 7.34 11.99
C THR A 94 8.49 7.20 11.63
N GLU A 95 7.73 8.29 11.68
CA GLU A 95 6.30 8.31 11.36
C GLU A 95 6.00 7.98 9.90
N GLY A 96 6.97 8.16 9.00
CA GLY A 96 6.85 7.85 7.58
C GLY A 96 6.98 6.37 7.25
N ILE A 97 7.70 5.60 8.10
CA ILE A 97 8.02 4.21 7.81
C ILE A 97 6.77 3.33 7.74
N GLY A 98 6.69 2.44 6.76
CA GLY A 98 5.58 1.51 6.58
C GLY A 98 4.21 2.16 6.32
N LYS A 99 4.14 3.46 6.03
CA LYS A 99 2.91 4.05 5.46
C LYS A 99 2.62 3.39 4.13
N ALA A 100 1.35 3.09 3.90
CA ALA A 100 0.94 2.29 2.76
C ALA A 100 -0.20 2.93 1.96
N SER A 101 -0.25 2.57 0.68
CA SER A 101 -1.39 2.83 -0.19
C SER A 101 -1.65 1.64 -1.11
N ILE A 102 -2.81 1.64 -1.74
CA ILE A 102 -3.26 0.64 -2.71
C ILE A 102 -2.92 1.12 -4.11
N VAL A 103 -2.46 0.23 -4.97
CA VAL A 103 -2.41 0.50 -6.42
C VAL A 103 -3.84 0.54 -6.94
N PRO A 104 -4.30 1.66 -7.54
CA PRO A 104 -5.70 1.83 -7.96
C PRO A 104 -6.03 1.06 -9.23
N GLU A 105 -7.33 0.86 -9.51
CA GLU A 105 -7.82 0.16 -10.71
C GLU A 105 -7.42 0.84 -12.03
N ASN A 106 -7.23 2.16 -12.03
CA ASN A 106 -6.86 2.92 -13.21
C ASN A 106 -5.36 3.00 -13.47
N VAL A 107 -4.56 2.19 -12.78
CA VAL A 107 -3.12 2.09 -13.08
C VAL A 107 -2.92 1.61 -14.52
N GLN A 108 -2.01 2.26 -15.23
CA GLN A 108 -1.64 1.88 -16.59
C GLN A 108 -0.60 0.77 -16.59
N ASP A 109 -0.39 0.14 -17.72
CA ASP A 109 0.67 -0.83 -17.92
C ASP A 109 2.05 -0.15 -17.80
N ASN A 110 3.08 -0.94 -17.52
CA ASN A 110 4.46 -0.49 -17.36
C ASN A 110 4.67 0.57 -16.27
N VAL A 111 3.85 0.53 -15.21
CA VAL A 111 4.10 1.31 -14.00
C VAL A 111 4.88 0.44 -13.02
N LEU A 112 6.11 0.83 -12.73
CA LEU A 112 7.00 0.19 -11.75
C LEU A 112 6.97 0.96 -10.43
N PHE A 113 7.59 0.44 -9.38
CA PHE A 113 7.77 1.11 -8.09
C PHE A 113 9.25 1.17 -7.72
N GLU A 114 9.68 2.26 -7.08
CA GLU A 114 11.09 2.51 -6.74
C GLU A 114 11.60 1.68 -5.56
N CYS A 115 12.93 1.58 -5.40
CA CYS A 115 13.59 0.75 -4.39
C CYS A 115 13.33 1.14 -2.92
N HIS A 116 12.80 2.33 -2.65
CA HIS A 116 12.36 2.77 -1.32
C HIS A 116 10.93 2.36 -0.97
N VAL A 117 10.33 1.53 -1.80
CA VAL A 117 8.99 0.99 -1.64
C VAL A 117 9.05 -0.54 -1.57
N ILE A 118 8.22 -1.15 -0.73
CA ILE A 118 7.97 -2.60 -0.70
C ILE A 118 6.59 -2.83 -1.33
N ARG A 119 6.51 -3.72 -2.32
CA ARG A 119 5.25 -4.21 -2.87
C ARG A 119 4.86 -5.51 -2.17
N LEU A 120 3.61 -5.56 -1.72
CA LEU A 120 2.97 -6.73 -1.14
C LEU A 120 1.69 -7.00 -1.94
N PRO A 121 1.72 -7.98 -2.88
CA PRO A 121 0.52 -8.41 -3.58
C PRO A 121 -0.44 -9.11 -2.61
N LEU A 122 -1.68 -8.63 -2.51
CA LEU A 122 -2.70 -9.27 -1.68
C LEU A 122 -3.36 -10.46 -2.39
N ASP A 123 -3.69 -11.49 -1.61
CA ASP A 123 -4.65 -12.51 -2.01
C ASP A 123 -6.07 -11.93 -1.85
N LEU A 124 -6.64 -11.46 -2.96
CA LEU A 124 -7.95 -10.80 -2.97
C LEU A 124 -9.12 -11.73 -2.59
N SER A 125 -8.87 -13.04 -2.52
CA SER A 125 -9.85 -14.00 -1.98
C SER A 125 -9.91 -13.99 -0.44
N LYS A 126 -8.86 -13.50 0.21
CA LYS A 126 -8.71 -13.45 1.67
C LYS A 126 -8.78 -12.04 2.25
N CYS A 127 -8.26 -11.07 1.54
CA CYS A 127 -8.12 -9.71 2.05
C CYS A 127 -8.48 -8.65 1.00
N VAL A 128 -9.37 -7.75 1.39
CA VAL A 128 -9.77 -6.59 0.58
C VAL A 128 -8.75 -5.47 0.77
N PRO A 129 -8.20 -4.87 -0.32
CA PRO A 129 -7.15 -3.85 -0.23
C PRO A 129 -7.52 -2.65 0.65
N GLU A 130 -8.75 -2.13 0.54
CA GLU A 130 -9.24 -0.99 1.31
C GLU A 130 -9.33 -1.29 2.81
N PHE A 131 -9.72 -2.51 3.18
CA PHE A 131 -9.69 -2.97 4.56
C PHE A 131 -8.25 -2.99 5.08
N MET A 132 -7.33 -3.60 4.31
CA MET A 132 -5.92 -3.72 4.70
C MET A 132 -5.25 -2.36 4.81
N GLN A 133 -5.52 -1.44 3.87
CA GLN A 133 -4.97 -0.09 3.91
C GLN A 133 -5.48 0.69 5.12
N ALA A 134 -6.78 0.64 5.41
CA ALA A 134 -7.35 1.30 6.59
C ALA A 134 -6.76 0.72 7.88
N LEU A 135 -6.63 -0.61 8.00
CA LEU A 135 -5.98 -1.26 9.13
C LEU A 135 -4.52 -0.81 9.29
N SER A 136 -3.78 -0.64 8.18
CA SER A 136 -2.38 -0.20 8.20
C SER A 136 -2.17 1.21 8.75
N THR A 137 -3.24 2.01 8.86
CA THR A 137 -3.20 3.36 9.46
C THR A 137 -3.45 3.35 10.97
N MET A 138 -3.94 2.24 11.53
CA MET A 138 -4.28 2.12 12.94
C MET A 138 -3.03 1.93 13.81
N ASP A 139 -3.06 2.42 15.05
CA ASP A 139 -1.94 2.32 15.99
C ASP A 139 -1.50 0.87 16.22
N PHE A 140 -2.44 -0.06 16.25
CA PHE A 140 -2.17 -1.50 16.33
C PHE A 140 -1.16 -1.96 15.28
N PHE A 141 -1.35 -1.59 14.02
CA PHE A 141 -0.44 -1.95 12.92
C PHE A 141 0.83 -1.08 12.95
N ARG A 142 0.65 0.23 13.12
CA ARG A 142 1.74 1.21 13.09
C ARG A 142 2.83 0.93 14.14
N ASN A 143 2.43 0.62 15.37
CA ASN A 143 3.37 0.34 16.46
C ASN A 143 4.22 -0.90 16.17
N GLN A 144 3.65 -1.95 15.58
CA GLN A 144 4.38 -3.15 15.19
C GLN A 144 5.41 -2.85 14.09
N VAL A 145 5.01 -2.10 13.05
CA VAL A 145 5.89 -1.71 11.95
C VAL A 145 7.06 -0.86 12.45
N VAL A 146 6.80 0.11 13.31
CA VAL A 146 7.84 0.94 13.93
C VAL A 146 8.79 0.09 14.78
N ALA A 147 8.27 -0.84 15.56
CA ALA A 147 9.09 -1.75 16.39
C ALA A 147 10.00 -2.68 15.55
N GLN A 148 9.58 -3.03 14.33
CA GLN A 148 10.37 -3.84 13.37
C GLN A 148 11.35 -3.02 12.54
N SER A 149 11.29 -1.69 12.59
CA SER A 149 12.15 -0.80 11.83
C SER A 149 13.52 -0.62 12.50
N LYS A 150 14.50 -0.20 11.69
CA LYS A 150 15.86 0.11 12.16
C LYS A 150 16.21 1.54 11.74
N THR A 151 16.74 2.32 12.68
CA THR A 151 17.17 3.69 12.43
C THR A 151 18.70 3.78 12.50
N ALA A 152 19.28 4.30 11.43
CA ALA A 152 20.66 4.78 11.37
C ALA A 152 20.63 6.23 10.86
N THR A 153 21.06 6.51 9.63
CA THR A 153 20.85 7.81 8.97
C THR A 153 19.41 8.00 8.53
N MET A 154 18.75 6.91 8.18
CA MET A 154 17.33 6.84 7.81
C MET A 154 16.69 5.69 8.61
N THR A 155 15.39 5.80 8.86
CA THR A 155 14.60 4.68 9.36
C THR A 155 14.21 3.79 8.18
N THR A 156 14.46 2.49 8.31
CA THR A 156 14.17 1.49 7.26
C THR A 156 13.45 0.28 7.84
N ILE A 157 12.61 -0.36 7.02
CA ILE A 157 11.98 -1.64 7.33
C ILE A 157 12.26 -2.62 6.20
N GLY A 158 12.48 -3.88 6.54
CA GLY A 158 12.59 -4.98 5.58
C GLY A 158 11.25 -5.63 5.28
N GLN A 159 11.22 -6.45 4.23
CA GLN A 159 10.03 -7.25 3.88
C GLN A 159 9.56 -8.10 5.07
N ASP A 160 10.49 -8.76 5.78
CA ASP A 160 10.19 -9.58 6.96
C ASP A 160 9.51 -8.79 8.08
N GLY A 161 9.86 -7.51 8.26
CA GLY A 161 9.23 -6.66 9.25
C GLY A 161 7.77 -6.38 8.93
N ILE A 162 7.43 -6.22 7.64
CA ILE A 162 6.04 -6.12 7.21
C ILE A 162 5.33 -7.48 7.34
N LEU A 163 5.95 -8.57 6.86
CA LEU A 163 5.33 -9.90 6.83
C LEU A 163 5.02 -10.47 8.22
N LYS A 164 5.76 -10.08 9.25
CA LYS A 164 5.56 -10.50 10.65
C LYS A 164 4.55 -9.65 11.41
N THR A 165 4.01 -8.60 10.79
CA THR A 165 3.02 -7.75 11.44
C THR A 165 1.70 -8.51 11.59
N ASP A 166 1.15 -8.51 12.80
CA ASP A 166 -0.15 -9.10 13.07
C ASP A 166 -1.26 -8.20 12.56
N ILE A 167 -2.29 -8.83 12.02
CA ILE A 167 -3.51 -8.19 11.54
C ILE A 167 -4.73 -8.91 12.10
N ILE A 168 -5.82 -8.19 12.34
CA ILE A 168 -7.13 -8.82 12.50
C ILE A 168 -7.62 -9.21 11.11
N LEU A 169 -8.28 -10.36 10.98
CA LEU A 169 -8.79 -10.85 9.70
C LEU A 169 -10.29 -11.19 9.80
N PRO A 170 -11.18 -10.20 9.72
CA PRO A 170 -12.61 -10.43 9.65
C PRO A 170 -13.01 -11.23 8.40
N PRO A 171 -14.16 -11.93 8.39
CA PRO A 171 -14.68 -12.61 7.21
C PRO A 171 -14.71 -11.68 5.98
N ILE A 172 -14.37 -12.22 4.81
CA ILE A 172 -14.21 -11.46 3.56
C ILE A 172 -15.46 -10.62 3.21
N ASP A 173 -16.67 -11.11 3.51
CA ASP A 173 -17.91 -10.37 3.23
C ASP A 173 -18.06 -9.12 4.09
N LYS A 174 -17.54 -9.13 5.31
CA LYS A 174 -17.47 -7.93 6.16
C LYS A 174 -16.48 -6.91 5.60
N GLN A 175 -15.33 -7.38 5.09
CA GLN A 175 -14.36 -6.52 4.45
C GLN A 175 -14.93 -5.90 3.15
N ARG A 176 -15.69 -6.67 2.34
CA ARG A 176 -16.39 -6.17 1.14
C ARG A 176 -17.44 -5.11 1.48
N THR A 177 -18.17 -5.26 2.58
CA THR A 177 -19.10 -4.23 3.04
C THR A 177 -18.38 -2.90 3.35
N PHE A 178 -17.15 -2.97 3.86
CA PHE A 178 -16.32 -1.78 4.08
C PHE A 178 -15.84 -1.16 2.76
N TYR A 179 -15.44 -1.97 1.80
CA TYR A 179 -15.11 -1.55 0.43
C TYR A 179 -16.26 -0.74 -0.19
N ASP A 180 -17.50 -1.30 -0.16
CA ASP A 180 -18.67 -0.62 -0.69
C ASP A 180 -18.91 0.75 -0.05
N PHE A 181 -18.72 0.84 1.26
CA PHE A 181 -18.82 2.10 2.00
C PHE A 181 -17.76 3.12 1.53
N VAL A 182 -16.49 2.73 1.41
CA VAL A 182 -15.39 3.60 0.95
C VAL A 182 -15.71 4.16 -0.43
N HIS A 183 -16.11 3.30 -1.37
CA HIS A 183 -16.44 3.70 -2.73
C HIS A 183 -17.69 4.60 -2.84
N GLN A 184 -18.68 4.43 -1.97
CA GLN A 184 -19.83 5.34 -1.89
C GLN A 184 -19.44 6.73 -1.42
N VAL A 185 -18.56 6.82 -0.43
CA VAL A 185 -18.05 8.11 0.09
C VAL A 185 -17.25 8.84 -0.98
N ASP A 186 -16.39 8.15 -1.71
CA ASP A 186 -15.57 8.77 -2.75
C ASP A 186 -16.41 9.26 -3.94
N LYS A 187 -17.40 8.50 -4.37
CA LYS A 187 -18.37 8.95 -5.40
C LYS A 187 -19.12 10.21 -4.96
N SER A 188 -19.55 10.27 -3.70
CA SER A 188 -20.25 11.42 -3.14
C SER A 188 -19.38 12.68 -3.10
N LYS A 189 -18.10 12.56 -2.79
CA LYS A 189 -17.13 13.68 -2.81
C LYS A 189 -16.92 14.22 -4.23
N VAL A 190 -16.78 13.34 -5.22
CA VAL A 190 -16.61 13.73 -6.63
C VAL A 190 -17.82 14.48 -7.16
N ILE A 191 -19.04 14.05 -6.82
CA ILE A 191 -20.28 14.72 -7.22
C ILE A 191 -20.36 16.11 -6.58
N LYS A 192 -20.01 16.25 -5.30
CA LYS A 192 -20.03 17.53 -4.61
C LYS A 192 -19.07 18.54 -5.23
N LEU A 193 -17.84 18.14 -5.55
CA LEU A 193 -16.84 18.98 -6.20
C LEU A 193 -17.27 19.44 -7.59
N LYS A 194 -18.01 18.61 -8.36
CA LYS A 194 -18.52 18.97 -9.68
C LYS A 194 -19.70 19.94 -9.62
N ASN A 195 -20.42 19.99 -8.52
CA ASN A 195 -21.56 20.90 -8.34
C ASN A 195 -21.14 22.27 -7.77
N GLU A 196 -19.92 22.40 -7.26
CA GLU A 196 -19.35 23.64 -6.71
C GLU A 196 -18.40 24.35 -7.70
N SER A 197 -18.16 23.78 -8.90
CA SER A 197 -17.35 24.32 -9.99
C SER A 197 -18.22 24.80 -11.14
#